data_da463d1a390c92de7fed7a0fe5197035
#
_entry.id   da463d1a390c92de7fed7a0fe5197035
#
_cell.length_a   1.000
_cell.length_b   1.000
_cell.length_c   1.000
_cell.angle_alpha   90.00
_cell.angle_beta   90.00
_cell.angle_gamma   90.00
#
_symmetry.space_group_name_H-M   'P 1'
#
loop_
_entity.id
_entity.type
_entity.pdbx_description
1 polymer ?
#
loop_
_entity_poly.entity_id
_entity_poly.type
_entity_poly.pdbx_seq_one_letter_code
_entity_poly.pdbx_strand_id
1 'polypeptide(L)'
;MSISEHVRKEGADASGVRPGRTLAAVAVVQFMVSLDLSVVNVGLPRIAAALGFTEVGLTWVIHAYALTFGGLLLLGGKAADRYGRKRVLLFGLGLFGLASLLGGFAQTPGQLVAARAAQGVGAAALAPAALALLTTAFPGGRARVRAFGVWSAMNAAGGALGVLIGGLLTEYAGWRWVMFVNVPMAAAALLLALRGVPAGPPPARAGRPDAAGAVLATAGMTLLVLGVVRTEQYAWTSPVTLVTLAAAAVLLAAFVQVERTTTREPLVRLGLFANRSVAGANAYNLMVGAAMASAFYFMSLYLQRVLGIGPAPAGVMFLPFALAVVAGSVLAVRLGHRHAPRTLLVAGGLLTATGFAWFGLISPDGGFAADVLGPSIVAGAGFGLCLGPVVSTATAGVASHETGVASGLLNSSRQIGASLGLAALGTAAHHRTGAHATPETLNDGYAFGLVLCATLLLAAVLIALTVLPRRNGPPAG
;
A
#
# COMPACT_ATOMS: atom_id res chain seq x y z
N MET A 1 13.55 36.87 31.25
CA MET A 1 13.91 35.78 30.30
C MET A 1 14.68 34.75 31.09
N SER A 2 14.05 33.62 31.39
CA SER A 2 14.50 32.63 32.38
C SER A 2 15.59 31.72 31.78
N ILE A 3 16.56 31.31 32.62
CA ILE A 3 17.65 30.37 32.30
C ILE A 3 17.10 29.08 31.66
N SER A 4 15.86 28.69 31.97
CA SER A 4 15.17 27.54 31.38
C SER A 4 14.81 27.71 29.88
N GLU A 5 14.63 28.94 29.39
CA GLU A 5 14.41 29.21 27.97
C GLU A 5 15.71 29.20 27.14
N HIS A 6 16.81 29.60 27.78
CA HIS A 6 18.14 29.57 27.14
C HIS A 6 18.64 28.13 26.96
N VAL A 7 18.53 27.31 28.02
CA VAL A 7 18.86 25.86 27.96
C VAL A 7 17.98 25.09 26.96
N ARG A 8 16.72 25.51 26.78
CA ARG A 8 15.82 24.90 25.79
C ARG A 8 16.14 25.29 24.35
N LYS A 9 16.68 26.50 24.12
CA LYS A 9 17.14 26.94 22.80
C LYS A 9 18.50 26.35 22.45
N GLU A 10 19.45 26.29 23.38
CA GLU A 10 20.77 25.68 23.15
C GLU A 10 20.68 24.17 22.93
N GLY A 11 19.76 23.44 23.61
CA GLY A 11 19.50 22.02 23.39
C GLY A 11 18.86 21.72 22.02
N ALA A 12 18.14 22.66 21.42
CA ALA A 12 17.53 22.53 20.09
C ALA A 12 18.53 22.77 18.93
N ASP A 13 19.54 23.63 19.15
CA ASP A 13 20.55 23.93 18.13
C ASP A 13 21.69 22.89 18.09
N ALA A 14 21.93 22.16 19.17
CA ALA A 14 23.01 21.16 19.26
C ALA A 14 22.72 19.86 18.48
N SER A 15 21.46 19.59 18.10
CA SER A 15 21.09 18.32 17.44
C SER A 15 21.12 18.35 15.90
N GLY A 16 21.32 19.50 15.26
CA GLY A 16 21.31 19.63 13.79
C GLY A 16 19.99 19.17 13.11
N VAL A 17 18.98 18.79 13.89
CA VAL A 17 17.67 18.34 13.39
C VAL A 17 16.86 19.54 12.98
N ARG A 18 16.52 19.65 11.71
CA ARG A 18 15.55 20.62 11.18
C ARG A 18 14.21 19.92 10.95
N PRO A 19 13.33 19.83 11.97
CA PRO A 19 12.12 19.00 11.91
C PRO A 19 11.24 19.27 10.68
N GLY A 20 11.14 20.53 10.28
CA GLY A 20 10.37 20.93 9.11
C GLY A 20 10.92 20.37 7.79
N ARG A 21 12.25 20.32 7.63
CA ARG A 21 12.87 19.74 6.41
C ARG A 21 12.77 18.23 6.37
N THR A 22 12.90 17.58 7.52
CA THR A 22 12.66 16.13 7.64
C THR A 22 11.23 15.80 7.29
N LEU A 23 10.25 16.57 7.80
CA LEU A 23 8.84 16.39 7.46
C LEU A 23 8.60 16.58 5.94
N ALA A 24 9.19 17.61 5.32
CA ALA A 24 9.06 17.85 3.89
C ALA A 24 9.63 16.68 3.06
N ALA A 25 10.82 16.18 3.40
CA ALA A 25 11.42 15.03 2.71
C ALA A 25 10.52 13.78 2.82
N VAL A 26 10.06 13.45 4.03
CA VAL A 26 9.19 12.29 4.29
C VAL A 26 7.83 12.45 3.60
N ALA A 27 7.28 13.66 3.57
CA ALA A 27 6.02 13.97 2.91
C ALA A 27 6.10 13.75 1.38
N VAL A 28 7.18 14.21 0.74
CA VAL A 28 7.42 13.98 -0.70
C VAL A 28 7.64 12.51 -0.99
N VAL A 29 8.39 11.79 -0.17
CA VAL A 29 8.57 10.33 -0.30
C VAL A 29 7.23 9.61 -0.23
N GLN A 30 6.39 9.92 0.76
CA GLN A 30 5.09 9.28 0.93
C GLN A 30 4.16 9.60 -0.24
N PHE A 31 4.12 10.85 -0.69
CA PHE A 31 3.34 11.25 -1.85
C PHE A 31 3.79 10.51 -3.10
N MET A 32 5.10 10.44 -3.38
CA MET A 32 5.68 9.75 -4.53
C MET A 32 5.32 8.26 -4.55
N VAL A 33 5.53 7.55 -3.43
CA VAL A 33 5.22 6.11 -3.33
C VAL A 33 3.73 5.86 -3.55
N SER A 34 2.87 6.71 -2.99
CA SER A 34 1.42 6.56 -3.14
C SER A 34 0.93 6.94 -4.53
N LEU A 35 1.54 7.96 -5.13
CA LEU A 35 1.26 8.36 -6.51
C LEU A 35 1.66 7.26 -7.50
N ASP A 36 2.84 6.66 -7.34
CA ASP A 36 3.34 5.60 -8.21
C ASP A 36 2.39 4.38 -8.25
N LEU A 37 1.84 4.00 -7.11
CA LEU A 37 0.85 2.92 -7.03
C LEU A 37 -0.43 3.21 -7.84
N SER A 38 -0.83 4.47 -7.92
CA SER A 38 -2.10 4.87 -8.55
C SER A 38 -1.93 5.25 -10.02
N VAL A 39 -0.85 5.96 -10.36
CA VAL A 39 -0.59 6.47 -11.71
C VAL A 39 -0.49 5.35 -12.74
N VAL A 40 0.11 4.22 -12.35
CA VAL A 40 0.31 3.06 -13.23
C VAL A 40 -1.01 2.40 -13.62
N ASN A 41 -1.99 2.33 -12.69
CA ASN A 41 -3.27 1.67 -12.95
C ASN A 41 -4.02 2.26 -14.15
N VAL A 42 -4.01 3.59 -14.28
CA VAL A 42 -4.68 4.28 -15.40
C VAL A 42 -3.93 4.08 -16.72
N GLY A 43 -2.61 3.94 -16.67
CA GLY A 43 -1.76 3.69 -17.82
C GLY A 43 -1.81 2.27 -18.39
N LEU A 44 -2.30 1.28 -17.61
CA LEU A 44 -2.24 -0.13 -17.97
C LEU A 44 -2.74 -0.48 -19.37
N PRO A 45 -3.91 0.00 -19.84
CA PRO A 45 -4.39 -0.34 -21.19
C PRO A 45 -3.45 0.15 -22.31
N ARG A 46 -2.90 1.36 -22.16
CA ARG A 46 -1.93 1.92 -23.13
C ARG A 46 -0.58 1.21 -23.06
N ILE A 47 -0.14 0.80 -21.86
CA ILE A 47 1.06 -0.03 -21.65
C ILE A 47 0.89 -1.39 -22.34
N ALA A 48 -0.28 -2.03 -22.17
CA ALA A 48 -0.59 -3.31 -22.79
C ALA A 48 -0.50 -3.24 -24.31
N ALA A 49 -1.15 -2.24 -24.92
CA ALA A 49 -1.13 -2.04 -26.37
C ALA A 49 0.27 -1.72 -26.91
N ALA A 50 1.05 -0.89 -26.18
CA ALA A 50 2.35 -0.43 -26.66
C ALA A 50 3.45 -1.49 -26.54
N LEU A 51 3.41 -2.35 -25.53
CA LEU A 51 4.46 -3.36 -25.28
C LEU A 51 4.04 -4.79 -25.63
N GLY A 52 2.80 -5.01 -26.06
CA GLY A 52 2.31 -6.32 -26.43
C GLY A 52 2.09 -7.26 -25.22
N PHE A 53 1.64 -6.72 -24.09
CA PHE A 53 1.28 -7.56 -22.94
C PHE A 53 0.06 -8.41 -23.23
N THR A 54 0.13 -9.67 -22.78
CA THR A 54 -1.09 -10.48 -22.58
C THR A 54 -1.87 -9.96 -21.36
N GLU A 55 -3.14 -10.30 -21.23
CA GLU A 55 -3.96 -9.89 -20.09
C GLU A 55 -3.35 -10.34 -18.76
N VAL A 56 -2.92 -11.59 -18.69
CA VAL A 56 -2.20 -12.18 -17.55
C VAL A 56 -0.87 -11.46 -17.29
N GLY A 57 -0.11 -11.21 -18.35
CA GLY A 57 1.18 -10.53 -18.27
C GLY A 57 1.07 -9.11 -17.72
N LEU A 58 -0.02 -8.42 -18.01
CA LEU A 58 -0.25 -7.04 -17.62
C LEU A 58 -0.36 -6.87 -16.10
N THR A 59 -0.95 -7.83 -15.40
CA THR A 59 -1.07 -7.79 -13.93
C THR A 59 0.30 -7.79 -13.24
N TRP A 60 1.33 -8.36 -13.90
CA TRP A 60 2.69 -8.37 -13.38
C TRP A 60 3.32 -6.97 -13.25
N VAL A 61 2.83 -5.99 -13.98
CA VAL A 61 3.26 -4.59 -13.81
C VAL A 61 2.92 -4.10 -12.39
N ILE A 62 1.83 -4.56 -11.81
CA ILE A 62 1.43 -4.25 -10.42
C ILE A 62 2.06 -5.25 -9.45
N HIS A 63 1.98 -6.55 -9.76
CA HIS A 63 2.43 -7.62 -8.86
C HIS A 63 3.93 -7.55 -8.58
N ALA A 64 4.78 -7.29 -9.59
CA ALA A 64 6.22 -7.22 -9.41
C ALA A 64 6.62 -6.16 -8.38
N TYR A 65 5.99 -4.98 -8.43
CA TYR A 65 6.18 -3.94 -7.44
C TYR A 65 5.64 -4.35 -6.06
N ALA A 66 4.39 -4.80 -6.01
CA ALA A 66 3.72 -5.09 -4.74
C ALA A 66 4.39 -6.25 -3.97
N LEU A 67 4.87 -7.26 -4.69
CA LEU A 67 5.61 -8.41 -4.13
C LEU A 67 6.95 -7.99 -3.53
N THR A 68 7.76 -7.28 -4.29
CA THR A 68 9.08 -6.85 -3.82
C THR A 68 8.95 -5.81 -2.72
N PHE A 69 7.98 -4.89 -2.83
CA PHE A 69 7.68 -3.93 -1.78
C PHE A 69 7.21 -4.63 -0.51
N GLY A 70 6.16 -5.45 -0.58
CA GLY A 70 5.59 -6.13 0.58
C GLY A 70 6.55 -7.14 1.22
N GLY A 71 7.21 -7.95 0.38
CA GLY A 71 8.13 -9.00 0.83
C GLY A 71 9.41 -8.45 1.50
N LEU A 72 9.92 -7.31 1.04
CA LEU A 72 11.15 -6.72 1.55
C LEU A 72 10.93 -5.60 2.58
N LEU A 73 9.68 -5.22 2.87
CA LEU A 73 9.37 -4.08 3.74
C LEU A 73 9.97 -4.24 5.14
N LEU A 74 9.90 -5.44 5.71
CA LEU A 74 10.45 -5.75 7.02
C LEU A 74 12.00 -5.72 7.00
N LEU A 75 12.59 -6.23 5.93
CA LEU A 75 14.03 -6.17 5.73
C LEU A 75 14.51 -4.72 5.59
N GLY A 76 13.76 -3.88 4.86
CA GLY A 76 14.00 -2.45 4.73
C GLY A 76 13.98 -1.72 6.08
N GLY A 77 13.03 -2.07 6.95
CA GLY A 77 12.97 -1.56 8.33
C GLY A 77 14.22 -1.91 9.14
N LYS A 78 14.62 -3.18 9.12
CA LYS A 78 15.86 -3.61 9.80
C LYS A 78 17.13 -3.03 9.19
N ALA A 79 17.16 -2.89 7.86
CA ALA A 79 18.27 -2.20 7.20
C ALA A 79 18.37 -0.74 7.65
N ALA A 80 17.25 -0.05 7.81
CA ALA A 80 17.22 1.34 8.32
C ALA A 80 17.76 1.45 9.75
N ASP A 81 17.43 0.51 10.62
CA ASP A 81 17.93 0.48 12.00
C ASP A 81 19.43 0.11 12.06
N ARG A 82 19.89 -0.80 11.16
CA ARG A 82 21.28 -1.29 11.14
C ARG A 82 22.27 -0.36 10.44
N TYR A 83 21.90 0.13 9.25
CA TYR A 83 22.81 0.94 8.41
C TYR A 83 22.57 2.44 8.54
N GLY A 84 21.55 2.84 9.30
CA GLY A 84 21.14 4.21 9.52
C GLY A 84 20.03 4.66 8.59
N ARG A 85 19.00 5.24 9.15
CA ARG A 85 17.74 5.63 8.49
C ARG A 85 17.96 6.54 7.28
N LYS A 86 18.86 7.54 7.40
CA LYS A 86 19.19 8.44 6.28
C LYS A 86 19.83 7.70 5.12
N ARG A 87 20.79 6.82 5.38
CA ARG A 87 21.49 6.07 4.30
C ARG A 87 20.54 5.17 3.54
N VAL A 88 19.67 4.46 4.26
CA VAL A 88 18.68 3.57 3.64
C VAL A 88 17.63 4.37 2.86
N LEU A 89 17.20 5.53 3.37
CA LEU A 89 16.33 6.45 2.64
C LEU A 89 16.96 6.92 1.33
N LEU A 90 18.22 7.36 1.35
CA LEU A 90 18.94 7.83 0.17
C LEU A 90 19.14 6.71 -0.85
N PHE A 91 19.51 5.50 -0.39
CA PHE A 91 19.60 4.32 -1.25
C PHE A 91 18.25 4.00 -1.91
N GLY A 92 17.17 3.97 -1.13
CA GLY A 92 15.82 3.72 -1.63
C GLY A 92 15.38 4.75 -2.67
N LEU A 93 15.66 6.04 -2.44
CA LEU A 93 15.36 7.12 -3.40
C LEU A 93 16.16 6.97 -4.69
N GLY A 94 17.46 6.67 -4.61
CA GLY A 94 18.31 6.45 -5.77
C GLY A 94 17.84 5.26 -6.59
N LEU A 95 17.56 4.12 -5.94
CA LEU A 95 17.09 2.92 -6.60
C LEU A 95 15.70 3.11 -7.24
N PHE A 96 14.77 3.73 -6.50
CA PHE A 96 13.42 3.99 -6.98
C PHE A 96 13.43 4.93 -8.20
N GLY A 97 14.20 6.04 -8.13
CA GLY A 97 14.33 6.99 -9.22
C GLY A 97 15.00 6.39 -10.45
N LEU A 98 16.07 5.61 -10.27
CA LEU A 98 16.76 4.92 -11.37
C LEU A 98 15.86 3.86 -12.02
N ALA A 99 15.18 3.05 -11.22
CA ALA A 99 14.25 2.05 -11.73
C ALA A 99 13.07 2.70 -12.48
N SER A 100 12.57 3.85 -11.99
CA SER A 100 11.56 4.65 -12.69
C SER A 100 12.06 5.17 -14.04
N LEU A 101 13.29 5.69 -14.08
CA LEU A 101 13.91 6.14 -15.33
C LEU A 101 14.04 4.99 -16.34
N LEU A 102 14.59 3.85 -15.91
CA LEU A 102 14.76 2.67 -16.77
C LEU A 102 13.39 2.11 -17.22
N GLY A 103 12.39 2.10 -16.34
CA GLY A 103 11.02 1.68 -16.67
C GLY A 103 10.37 2.56 -17.75
N GLY A 104 10.64 3.87 -17.75
CA GLY A 104 10.18 4.78 -18.80
C GLY A 104 10.81 4.49 -20.18
N PHE A 105 12.00 3.91 -20.23
CA PHE A 105 12.67 3.48 -21.46
C PHE A 105 12.39 2.02 -21.84
N ALA A 106 11.54 1.30 -21.11
CA ALA A 106 11.22 -0.09 -21.40
C ALA A 106 10.65 -0.26 -22.83
N GLN A 107 11.16 -1.28 -23.53
CA GLN A 107 10.74 -1.67 -24.89
C GLN A 107 10.07 -3.04 -24.91
N THR A 108 10.17 -3.80 -23.84
CA THR A 108 9.57 -5.13 -23.70
C THR A 108 8.81 -5.26 -22.37
N PRO A 109 7.83 -6.17 -22.30
CA PRO A 109 7.13 -6.47 -21.06
C PRO A 109 8.08 -6.80 -19.90
N GLY A 110 9.08 -7.66 -20.14
CA GLY A 110 10.04 -8.10 -19.13
C GLY A 110 10.87 -6.94 -18.54
N GLN A 111 11.29 -5.98 -19.37
CA GLN A 111 12.02 -4.80 -18.90
C GLN A 111 11.17 -3.93 -17.96
N LEU A 112 9.89 -3.71 -18.30
CA LEU A 112 8.99 -2.94 -17.44
C LEU A 112 8.71 -3.66 -16.12
N VAL A 113 8.45 -4.97 -16.16
CA VAL A 113 8.24 -5.80 -14.96
C VAL A 113 9.48 -5.79 -14.07
N ALA A 114 10.69 -5.92 -14.63
CA ALA A 114 11.95 -5.85 -13.89
C ALA A 114 12.14 -4.45 -13.23
N ALA A 115 11.84 -3.39 -13.96
CA ALA A 115 11.88 -2.03 -13.42
C ALA A 115 10.89 -1.85 -12.25
N ARG A 116 9.66 -2.39 -12.39
CA ARG A 116 8.65 -2.39 -11.32
C ARG A 116 9.12 -3.16 -10.08
N ALA A 117 9.75 -4.32 -10.27
CA ALA A 117 10.34 -5.07 -9.16
C ALA A 117 11.44 -4.25 -8.45
N ALA A 118 12.32 -3.60 -9.20
CA ALA A 118 13.37 -2.74 -8.64
C ALA A 118 12.80 -1.50 -7.90
N GLN A 119 11.74 -0.87 -8.44
CA GLN A 119 11.00 0.19 -7.74
C GLN A 119 10.43 -0.32 -6.41
N GLY A 120 9.85 -1.52 -6.37
CA GLY A 120 9.33 -2.13 -5.14
C GLY A 120 10.41 -2.37 -4.09
N VAL A 121 11.62 -2.79 -4.49
CA VAL A 121 12.79 -2.88 -3.59
C VAL A 121 13.15 -1.50 -3.03
N GLY A 122 13.19 -0.48 -3.89
CA GLY A 122 13.41 0.91 -3.46
C GLY A 122 12.36 1.39 -2.46
N ALA A 123 11.09 1.17 -2.76
CA ALA A 123 9.96 1.53 -1.88
C ALA A 123 10.02 0.79 -0.53
N ALA A 124 10.44 -0.48 -0.50
CA ALA A 124 10.62 -1.26 0.72
C ALA A 124 11.71 -0.67 1.65
N ALA A 125 12.72 -0.04 1.09
CA ALA A 125 13.72 0.70 1.85
C ALA A 125 13.16 2.07 2.32
N LEU A 126 12.39 2.76 1.46
CA LEU A 126 11.88 4.10 1.71
C LEU A 126 10.85 4.17 2.84
N ALA A 127 9.82 3.32 2.78
CA ALA A 127 8.65 3.45 3.64
C ALA A 127 8.97 3.33 5.15
N PRO A 128 9.68 2.29 5.62
CA PRO A 128 10.02 2.17 7.03
C PRO A 128 11.07 3.21 7.46
N ALA A 129 12.05 3.56 6.60
CA ALA A 129 13.05 4.58 6.91
C ALA A 129 12.39 5.97 7.07
N ALA A 130 11.45 6.33 6.20
CA ALA A 130 10.69 7.58 6.28
C ALA A 130 9.85 7.66 7.55
N LEU A 131 9.14 6.58 7.90
CA LEU A 131 8.34 6.51 9.12
C LEU A 131 9.21 6.60 10.37
N ALA A 132 10.36 5.90 10.41
CA ALA A 132 11.30 5.94 11.51
C ALA A 132 11.94 7.34 11.67
N LEU A 133 12.19 8.04 10.58
CA LEU A 133 12.67 9.44 10.63
C LEU A 133 11.59 10.39 11.16
N LEU A 134 10.34 10.18 10.76
CA LEU A 134 9.21 10.98 11.24
C LEU A 134 9.01 10.81 12.75
N THR A 135 9.03 9.57 13.24
CA THR A 135 8.87 9.27 14.68
C THR A 135 10.01 9.86 15.52
N THR A 136 11.22 9.87 14.99
CA THR A 136 12.40 10.43 15.69
C THR A 136 12.40 11.95 15.70
N ALA A 137 12.04 12.58 14.55
CA ALA A 137 11.99 14.03 14.44
C ALA A 137 10.84 14.65 15.27
N PHE A 138 9.79 13.86 15.56
CA PHE A 138 8.60 14.27 16.30
C PHE A 138 8.28 13.26 17.42
N PRO A 139 9.01 13.29 18.55
CA PRO A 139 8.92 12.26 19.58
C PRO A 139 7.58 12.24 20.33
N GLY A 140 6.81 13.34 20.35
CA GLY A 140 5.54 13.38 21.06
C GLY A 140 4.73 14.67 20.88
N GLY A 141 3.57 14.72 21.57
CA GLY A 141 2.72 15.90 21.66
C GLY A 141 2.00 16.28 20.36
N ARG A 142 1.51 17.53 20.31
CA ARG A 142 0.75 18.07 19.16
C ARG A 142 1.56 18.10 17.86
N ALA A 143 2.89 18.27 17.95
CA ALA A 143 3.77 18.28 16.79
C ALA A 143 3.82 16.91 16.10
N ARG A 144 3.84 15.81 16.85
CA ARG A 144 3.77 14.45 16.32
C ARG A 144 2.44 14.19 15.61
N VAL A 145 1.32 14.55 16.25
CA VAL A 145 -0.02 14.41 15.64
C VAL A 145 -0.10 15.15 14.30
N ARG A 146 0.41 16.39 14.26
CA ARG A 146 0.45 17.19 13.03
C ARG A 146 1.33 16.54 11.95
N ALA A 147 2.52 16.05 12.32
CA ALA A 147 3.45 15.42 11.38
C ALA A 147 2.86 14.14 10.75
N PHE A 148 2.23 13.29 11.56
CA PHE A 148 1.52 12.11 11.06
C PHE A 148 0.28 12.48 10.24
N GLY A 149 -0.41 13.57 10.59
CA GLY A 149 -1.50 14.13 9.79
C GLY A 149 -1.04 14.54 8.40
N VAL A 150 0.09 15.25 8.27
CA VAL A 150 0.71 15.61 6.99
C VAL A 150 1.09 14.35 6.21
N TRP A 151 1.73 13.37 6.86
CA TRP A 151 2.12 12.11 6.24
C TRP A 151 0.91 11.35 5.66
N SER A 152 -0.17 11.24 6.45
CA SER A 152 -1.43 10.61 6.00
C SER A 152 -2.12 11.38 4.88
N ALA A 153 -2.09 12.72 4.94
CA ALA A 153 -2.63 13.57 3.88
C ALA A 153 -1.86 13.40 2.57
N MET A 154 -0.53 13.30 2.63
CA MET A 154 0.30 13.04 1.45
C MET A 154 0.05 11.66 0.86
N ASN A 155 -0.19 10.65 1.69
CA ASN A 155 -0.59 9.33 1.23
C ASN A 155 -1.91 9.38 0.45
N ALA A 156 -2.92 10.03 1.02
CA ALA A 156 -4.23 10.17 0.37
C ALA A 156 -4.15 11.03 -0.90
N ALA A 157 -3.43 12.15 -0.84
CA ALA A 157 -3.24 13.04 -1.98
C ALA A 157 -2.45 12.34 -3.13
N GLY A 158 -1.41 11.56 -2.79
CA GLY A 158 -0.66 10.78 -3.78
C GLY A 158 -1.55 9.77 -4.48
N GLY A 159 -2.38 9.04 -3.74
CA GLY A 159 -3.34 8.10 -4.31
C GLY A 159 -4.36 8.77 -5.23
N ALA A 160 -4.96 9.87 -4.77
CA ALA A 160 -5.97 10.60 -5.50
C ALA A 160 -5.42 11.32 -6.76
N LEU A 161 -4.38 12.11 -6.56
CA LEU A 161 -3.75 12.86 -7.65
C LEU A 161 -3.00 11.93 -8.62
N GLY A 162 -2.54 10.77 -8.14
CA GLY A 162 -1.87 9.78 -8.98
C GLY A 162 -2.77 9.28 -10.11
N VAL A 163 -4.04 9.03 -9.83
CA VAL A 163 -5.01 8.62 -10.85
C VAL A 163 -5.24 9.74 -11.87
N LEU A 164 -5.44 10.98 -11.40
CA LEU A 164 -5.62 12.15 -12.26
C LEU A 164 -4.38 12.44 -13.11
N ILE A 165 -3.22 12.52 -12.48
CA ILE A 165 -1.93 12.78 -13.15
C ILE A 165 -1.62 11.65 -14.12
N GLY A 166 -1.90 10.39 -13.74
CA GLY A 166 -1.73 9.21 -14.59
C GLY A 166 -2.56 9.28 -15.85
N GLY A 167 -3.83 9.70 -15.74
CA GLY A 167 -4.71 9.91 -16.87
C GLY A 167 -4.19 10.99 -17.82
N LEU A 168 -3.86 12.17 -17.28
CA LEU A 168 -3.32 13.29 -18.07
C LEU A 168 -2.00 12.93 -18.75
N LEU A 169 -1.05 12.36 -18.03
CA LEU A 169 0.24 11.96 -18.59
C LEU A 169 0.09 10.89 -19.67
N THR A 170 -0.75 9.87 -19.43
CA THR A 170 -0.96 8.78 -20.37
C THR A 170 -1.60 9.27 -21.68
N GLU A 171 -2.51 10.23 -21.60
CA GLU A 171 -3.22 10.76 -22.75
C GLU A 171 -2.38 11.75 -23.57
N TYR A 172 -1.76 12.74 -22.91
CA TYR A 172 -1.12 13.86 -23.59
C TYR A 172 0.40 13.71 -23.80
N ALA A 173 1.08 12.96 -22.91
CA ALA A 173 2.53 12.77 -22.97
C ALA A 173 2.94 11.31 -23.29
N GLY A 174 1.98 10.39 -23.20
CA GLY A 174 2.18 8.96 -23.39
C GLY A 174 2.51 8.21 -22.10
N TRP A 175 2.26 6.90 -22.10
CA TRP A 175 2.36 6.04 -20.93
C TRP A 175 3.74 6.05 -20.24
N ARG A 176 4.82 6.31 -20.98
CA ARG A 176 6.19 6.36 -20.45
C ARG A 176 6.35 7.43 -19.37
N TRP A 177 5.61 8.52 -19.46
CA TRP A 177 5.61 9.59 -18.46
C TRP A 177 5.02 9.17 -17.12
N VAL A 178 4.23 8.11 -17.09
CA VAL A 178 3.77 7.47 -15.84
C VAL A 178 4.98 7.01 -14.99
N MET A 179 6.05 6.54 -15.65
CA MET A 179 7.29 6.18 -14.98
C MET A 179 8.17 7.42 -14.72
N PHE A 180 8.33 8.28 -15.72
CA PHE A 180 9.23 9.45 -15.65
C PHE A 180 8.81 10.47 -14.60
N VAL A 181 7.53 10.62 -14.26
CA VAL A 181 7.04 11.54 -13.22
C VAL A 181 7.68 11.32 -11.86
N ASN A 182 8.06 10.08 -11.55
CA ASN A 182 8.74 9.74 -10.32
C ASN A 182 10.19 10.25 -10.25
N VAL A 183 10.84 10.47 -11.39
CA VAL A 183 12.26 10.87 -11.44
C VAL A 183 12.49 12.25 -10.81
N PRO A 184 11.79 13.33 -11.22
CA PRO A 184 11.94 14.64 -10.59
C PRO A 184 11.49 14.62 -9.12
N MET A 185 10.50 13.82 -8.76
CA MET A 185 10.05 13.67 -7.37
C MET A 185 11.11 13.00 -6.51
N ALA A 186 11.72 11.91 -7.00
CA ALA A 186 12.81 11.22 -6.33
C ALA A 186 14.03 12.15 -6.18
N ALA A 187 14.36 12.93 -7.19
CA ALA A 187 15.42 13.92 -7.13
C ALA A 187 15.14 15.02 -6.10
N ALA A 188 13.91 15.55 -6.07
CA ALA A 188 13.50 16.53 -5.07
C ALA A 188 13.56 15.98 -3.65
N ALA A 189 13.02 14.78 -3.45
CA ALA A 189 13.08 14.09 -2.15
C ALA A 189 14.54 13.80 -1.71
N LEU A 190 15.39 13.40 -2.65
CA LEU A 190 16.82 13.17 -2.42
C LEU A 190 17.53 14.45 -1.96
N LEU A 191 17.31 15.57 -2.64
CA LEU A 191 17.87 16.87 -2.27
C LEU A 191 17.39 17.34 -0.91
N LEU A 192 16.10 17.19 -0.63
CA LEU A 192 15.51 17.50 0.69
C LEU A 192 16.12 16.61 1.79
N ALA A 193 16.28 15.31 1.53
CA ALA A 193 16.85 14.37 2.49
C ALA A 193 18.34 14.62 2.75
N LEU A 194 19.11 14.93 1.71
CA LEU A 194 20.54 15.28 1.85
C LEU A 194 20.73 16.51 2.74
N ARG A 195 19.91 17.55 2.53
CA ARG A 195 20.03 18.84 3.22
C ARG A 195 19.26 18.94 4.54
N GLY A 196 18.25 18.10 4.75
CA GLY A 196 17.28 18.25 5.85
C GLY A 196 17.25 17.13 6.86
N VAL A 197 17.68 15.93 6.47
CA VAL A 197 17.71 14.77 7.38
C VAL A 197 19.09 14.68 8.03
N PRO A 198 19.19 14.75 9.36
CA PRO A 198 20.47 14.61 10.07
C PRO A 198 21.03 13.21 9.86
N ALA A 199 22.35 13.08 9.80
CA ALA A 199 23.00 11.80 10.01
C ALA A 199 22.73 11.40 11.47
N GLY A 200 21.88 10.39 11.68
CA GLY A 200 21.61 9.88 13.02
C GLY A 200 22.88 9.37 13.71
N PRO A 201 22.84 9.13 15.04
CA PRO A 201 23.95 8.51 15.73
C PRO A 201 24.33 7.19 15.05
N PRO A 202 25.60 6.75 15.16
CA PRO A 202 26.01 5.46 14.64
C PRO A 202 25.05 4.39 15.14
N PRO A 203 24.60 3.49 14.27
CA PRO A 203 23.68 2.43 14.68
C PRO A 203 24.28 1.68 15.87
N ALA A 204 23.51 1.53 16.95
CA ALA A 204 23.88 0.63 18.04
C ALA A 204 24.24 -0.73 17.42
N ARG A 205 25.22 -1.43 18.00
CA ARG A 205 25.64 -2.77 17.50
C ARG A 205 24.40 -3.66 17.42
N ALA A 206 23.73 -3.61 16.28
CA ALA A 206 22.57 -4.43 16.00
C ALA A 206 23.02 -5.90 15.94
N GLY A 207 22.24 -6.80 16.50
CA GLY A 207 22.42 -8.24 16.37
C GLY A 207 22.54 -8.65 14.90
N ARG A 208 22.94 -9.88 14.64
CA ARG A 208 23.01 -10.41 13.25
C ARG A 208 21.62 -10.42 12.63
N PRO A 209 21.41 -9.81 11.43
CA PRO A 209 20.12 -9.80 10.77
C PRO A 209 19.66 -11.22 10.48
N ASP A 210 18.37 -11.45 10.59
CA ASP A 210 17.75 -12.70 10.12
C ASP A 210 17.55 -12.66 8.60
N ALA A 211 18.65 -12.84 7.87
CA ALA A 211 18.62 -12.92 6.42
C ALA A 211 17.85 -14.16 5.94
N ALA A 212 17.89 -15.25 6.72
CA ALA A 212 17.16 -16.48 6.38
C ALA A 212 15.66 -16.25 6.43
N GLY A 213 15.16 -15.65 7.52
CA GLY A 213 13.74 -15.28 7.62
C GLY A 213 13.30 -14.34 6.50
N ALA A 214 14.13 -13.34 6.13
CA ALA A 214 13.82 -12.42 5.03
C ALA A 214 13.70 -13.12 3.68
N VAL A 215 14.64 -14.02 3.37
CA VAL A 215 14.62 -14.80 2.11
C VAL A 215 13.42 -15.74 2.09
N LEU A 216 13.16 -16.45 3.18
CA LEU A 216 12.02 -17.38 3.28
C LEU A 216 10.68 -16.66 3.15
N ALA A 217 10.49 -15.53 3.83
CA ALA A 217 9.28 -14.73 3.72
C ALA A 217 9.05 -14.20 2.31
N THR A 218 10.09 -13.61 1.70
CA THR A 218 10.02 -13.04 0.34
C THR A 218 9.79 -14.12 -0.70
N ALA A 219 10.57 -15.22 -0.67
CA ALA A 219 10.42 -16.32 -1.62
C ALA A 219 9.07 -17.03 -1.46
N GLY A 220 8.65 -17.32 -0.22
CA GLY A 220 7.37 -17.95 0.06
C GLY A 220 6.20 -17.11 -0.42
N MET A 221 6.25 -15.79 -0.19
CA MET A 221 5.21 -14.86 -0.64
C MET A 221 5.19 -14.71 -2.17
N THR A 222 6.38 -14.64 -2.79
CA THR A 222 6.50 -14.59 -4.26
C THR A 222 5.90 -15.85 -4.90
N LEU A 223 6.22 -17.03 -4.37
CA LEU A 223 5.65 -18.28 -4.88
C LEU A 223 4.14 -18.39 -4.63
N LEU A 224 3.64 -17.85 -3.51
CA LEU A 224 2.21 -17.85 -3.22
C LEU A 224 1.44 -17.04 -4.27
N VAL A 225 1.88 -15.82 -4.55
CA VAL A 225 1.24 -14.97 -5.56
C VAL A 225 1.44 -15.56 -6.96
N LEU A 226 2.65 -16.06 -7.28
CA LEU A 226 2.91 -16.72 -8.54
C LEU A 226 1.99 -17.93 -8.76
N GLY A 227 1.77 -18.74 -7.73
CA GLY A 227 0.86 -19.88 -7.77
C GLY A 227 -0.58 -19.47 -8.07
N VAL A 228 -1.04 -18.36 -7.46
CA VAL A 228 -2.40 -17.85 -7.70
C VAL A 228 -2.51 -17.22 -9.10
N VAL A 229 -1.55 -16.39 -9.53
CA VAL A 229 -1.58 -15.78 -10.88
C VAL A 229 -1.55 -16.83 -11.98
N ARG A 230 -0.78 -17.91 -11.80
CA ARG A 230 -0.72 -19.00 -12.79
C ARG A 230 -2.03 -19.77 -12.96
N THR A 231 -2.99 -19.64 -12.05
CA THR A 231 -4.31 -20.28 -12.22
C THR A 231 -5.12 -19.75 -13.42
N GLU A 232 -4.70 -18.61 -13.98
CA GLU A 232 -5.25 -18.12 -15.26
C GLU A 232 -4.82 -19.00 -16.46
N GLN A 233 -3.64 -19.64 -16.39
CA GLN A 233 -3.10 -20.50 -17.46
C GLN A 233 -3.23 -22.00 -17.14
N TYR A 234 -3.16 -22.35 -15.88
CA TYR A 234 -3.20 -23.74 -15.39
C TYR A 234 -4.36 -23.89 -14.42
N ALA A 235 -5.14 -24.94 -14.55
CA ALA A 235 -6.23 -25.21 -13.59
C ALA A 235 -5.72 -25.22 -12.14
N TRP A 236 -6.59 -24.89 -11.18
CA TRP A 236 -6.28 -24.96 -9.75
C TRP A 236 -5.75 -26.34 -9.30
N THR A 237 -6.21 -27.40 -9.99
CA THR A 237 -5.82 -28.79 -9.73
C THR A 237 -4.57 -29.23 -10.49
N SER A 238 -3.97 -28.36 -11.31
CA SER A 238 -2.80 -28.73 -12.08
C SER A 238 -1.57 -29.00 -11.17
N PRO A 239 -0.71 -29.96 -11.50
CA PRO A 239 0.51 -30.22 -10.74
C PRO A 239 1.38 -28.98 -10.59
N VAL A 240 1.45 -28.13 -11.61
CA VAL A 240 2.25 -26.89 -11.59
C VAL A 240 1.72 -25.93 -10.52
N THR A 241 0.40 -25.71 -10.47
CA THR A 241 -0.23 -24.85 -9.45
C THR A 241 -0.05 -25.44 -8.05
N LEU A 242 -0.36 -26.73 -7.87
CA LEU A 242 -0.26 -27.40 -6.58
C LEU A 242 1.16 -27.42 -6.03
N VAL A 243 2.16 -27.73 -6.85
CA VAL A 243 3.57 -27.73 -6.44
C VAL A 243 4.03 -26.32 -6.09
N THR A 244 3.63 -25.29 -6.85
CA THR A 244 4.00 -23.91 -6.56
C THR A 244 3.39 -23.45 -5.24
N LEU A 245 2.10 -23.74 -4.99
CA LEU A 245 1.42 -23.37 -3.75
C LEU A 245 1.96 -24.17 -2.55
N ALA A 246 2.24 -25.47 -2.74
CA ALA A 246 2.87 -26.30 -1.69
C ALA A 246 4.27 -25.77 -1.33
N ALA A 247 5.10 -25.43 -2.32
CA ALA A 247 6.41 -24.83 -2.09
C ALA A 247 6.28 -23.49 -1.33
N ALA A 248 5.32 -22.65 -1.71
CA ALA A 248 5.02 -21.41 -0.98
C ALA A 248 4.65 -21.69 0.49
N ALA A 249 3.77 -22.66 0.73
CA ALA A 249 3.35 -23.03 2.08
C ALA A 249 4.53 -23.55 2.92
N VAL A 250 5.39 -24.40 2.34
CA VAL A 250 6.60 -24.90 3.00
C VAL A 250 7.56 -23.78 3.35
N LEU A 251 7.83 -22.84 2.44
CA LEU A 251 8.72 -21.71 2.72
C LEU A 251 8.15 -20.77 3.78
N LEU A 252 6.84 -20.51 3.77
CA LEU A 252 6.19 -19.69 4.80
C LEU A 252 6.15 -20.41 6.15
N ALA A 253 5.94 -21.72 6.19
CA ALA A 253 6.05 -22.51 7.40
C ALA A 253 7.49 -22.52 7.94
N ALA A 254 8.48 -22.69 7.08
CA ALA A 254 9.91 -22.58 7.43
C ALA A 254 10.25 -21.17 7.95
N PHE A 255 9.70 -20.11 7.36
CA PHE A 255 9.82 -18.75 7.87
C PHE A 255 9.29 -18.65 9.30
N VAL A 256 8.06 -19.11 9.55
CA VAL A 256 7.48 -19.08 10.91
C VAL A 256 8.33 -19.90 11.90
N GLN A 257 8.85 -21.04 11.47
CA GLN A 257 9.72 -21.87 12.33
C GLN A 257 11.05 -21.17 12.63
N VAL A 258 11.67 -20.54 11.65
CA VAL A 258 12.89 -19.75 11.85
C VAL A 258 12.64 -18.59 12.81
N GLU A 259 11.54 -17.84 12.64
CA GLU A 259 11.16 -16.74 13.54
C GLU A 259 10.89 -17.21 14.99
N ARG A 260 10.42 -18.46 15.18
CA ARG A 260 10.20 -19.04 16.51
C ARG A 260 11.49 -19.49 17.20
N THR A 261 12.46 -19.94 16.43
CA THR A 261 13.68 -20.60 16.96
C THR A 261 14.92 -19.73 16.86
N THR A 262 14.86 -18.62 16.13
CA THR A 262 16.02 -17.76 15.91
C THR A 262 16.51 -17.14 17.23
N THR A 263 17.81 -17.29 17.48
CA THR A 263 18.53 -16.57 18.53
C THR A 263 18.96 -15.17 18.09
N ARG A 264 18.70 -14.84 16.80
CA ARG A 264 18.96 -13.53 16.20
C ARG A 264 17.77 -12.62 16.45
N GLU A 265 17.90 -11.34 16.10
CA GLU A 265 16.73 -10.45 16.13
C GLU A 265 15.71 -10.87 15.08
N PRO A 266 14.52 -11.39 15.46
CA PRO A 266 13.51 -11.85 14.51
C PRO A 266 13.03 -10.70 13.62
N LEU A 267 12.65 -10.99 12.36
CA LEU A 267 12.04 -10.01 11.46
C LEU A 267 10.69 -9.55 12.00
N VAL A 268 9.91 -10.53 12.46
CA VAL A 268 8.60 -10.31 13.07
C VAL A 268 8.59 -11.00 14.42
N ARG A 269 8.42 -10.24 15.47
CA ARG A 269 8.16 -10.84 16.79
C ARG A 269 6.76 -11.44 16.77
N LEU A 270 6.68 -12.77 16.61
CA LEU A 270 5.41 -13.49 16.54
C LEU A 270 4.52 -13.24 17.77
N GLY A 271 5.12 -12.87 18.93
CA GLY A 271 4.40 -12.42 20.11
C GLY A 271 3.51 -11.20 19.89
N LEU A 272 3.78 -10.35 18.89
CA LEU A 272 2.90 -9.24 18.54
C LEU A 272 1.52 -9.72 18.07
N PHE A 273 1.44 -10.88 17.44
CA PHE A 273 0.16 -11.48 17.02
C PHE A 273 -0.67 -12.06 18.16
N ALA A 274 -0.08 -12.26 19.34
CA ALA A 274 -0.85 -12.60 20.55
C ALA A 274 -1.75 -11.43 20.98
N ASN A 275 -1.40 -10.19 20.61
CA ASN A 275 -2.26 -9.02 20.80
C ASN A 275 -3.38 -9.04 19.76
N ARG A 276 -4.63 -9.23 20.21
CA ARG A 276 -5.83 -9.26 19.37
C ARG A 276 -6.01 -7.98 18.53
N SER A 277 -5.60 -6.83 19.04
CA SER A 277 -5.68 -5.56 18.30
C SER A 277 -4.73 -5.58 17.11
N VAL A 278 -3.49 -6.03 17.30
CA VAL A 278 -2.48 -6.14 16.23
C VAL A 278 -2.92 -7.18 15.20
N ALA A 279 -3.25 -8.40 15.64
CA ALA A 279 -3.66 -9.48 14.74
C ALA A 279 -4.92 -9.12 13.95
N GLY A 280 -5.95 -8.61 14.63
CA GLY A 280 -7.21 -8.20 14.00
C GLY A 280 -7.04 -7.04 13.03
N ALA A 281 -6.25 -6.02 13.37
CA ALA A 281 -5.98 -4.89 12.48
C ALA A 281 -5.22 -5.32 11.22
N ASN A 282 -4.25 -6.23 11.34
CA ASN A 282 -3.51 -6.77 10.20
C ASN A 282 -4.40 -7.63 9.30
N ALA A 283 -5.23 -8.52 9.86
CA ALA A 283 -6.18 -9.32 9.10
C ALA A 283 -7.23 -8.43 8.39
N TYR A 284 -7.77 -7.42 9.08
CA TYR A 284 -8.65 -6.41 8.50
C TYR A 284 -7.99 -5.70 7.30
N ASN A 285 -6.77 -5.21 7.51
CA ASN A 285 -6.04 -4.43 6.50
C ASN A 285 -5.60 -5.27 5.29
N LEU A 286 -5.39 -6.57 5.48
CA LEU A 286 -5.14 -7.53 4.40
C LEU A 286 -6.37 -7.64 3.48
N MET A 287 -7.57 -7.79 4.05
CA MET A 287 -8.83 -7.85 3.28
C MET A 287 -9.10 -6.53 2.57
N VAL A 288 -8.88 -5.40 3.25
CA VAL A 288 -9.01 -4.06 2.65
C VAL A 288 -8.02 -3.87 1.51
N GLY A 289 -6.77 -4.27 1.68
CA GLY A 289 -5.74 -4.21 0.62
C GLY A 289 -6.16 -5.00 -0.62
N ALA A 290 -6.65 -6.22 -0.43
CA ALA A 290 -7.14 -7.09 -1.49
C ALA A 290 -8.30 -6.44 -2.27
N ALA A 291 -9.32 -5.96 -1.55
CA ALA A 291 -10.50 -5.36 -2.15
C ALA A 291 -10.17 -4.06 -2.90
N MET A 292 -9.37 -3.18 -2.30
CA MET A 292 -9.06 -1.87 -2.86
C MET A 292 -8.23 -1.97 -4.15
N ALA A 293 -7.13 -2.76 -4.14
CA ALA A 293 -6.29 -2.92 -5.32
C ALA A 293 -7.07 -3.48 -6.50
N SER A 294 -7.88 -4.52 -6.25
CA SER A 294 -8.71 -5.14 -7.27
C SER A 294 -9.80 -4.22 -7.79
N ALA A 295 -10.48 -3.47 -6.92
CA ALA A 295 -11.51 -2.52 -7.32
C ALA A 295 -10.97 -1.39 -8.21
N PHE A 296 -9.80 -0.81 -7.85
CA PHE A 296 -9.15 0.19 -8.70
C PHE A 296 -8.78 -0.37 -10.08
N TYR A 297 -8.29 -1.60 -10.11
CA TYR A 297 -7.97 -2.29 -11.37
C TYR A 297 -9.22 -2.48 -12.23
N PHE A 298 -10.29 -3.09 -11.69
CA PHE A 298 -11.52 -3.35 -12.44
C PHE A 298 -12.20 -2.05 -12.90
N MET A 299 -12.26 -1.03 -12.05
CA MET A 299 -12.85 0.26 -12.42
C MET A 299 -12.06 0.96 -13.52
N SER A 300 -10.73 0.91 -13.48
CA SER A 300 -9.89 1.46 -14.53
C SER A 300 -10.13 0.77 -15.88
N LEU A 301 -10.28 -0.57 -15.88
CA LEU A 301 -10.57 -1.35 -17.07
C LEU A 301 -12.01 -1.13 -17.56
N TYR A 302 -12.98 -1.06 -16.65
CA TYR A 302 -14.39 -0.76 -16.99
C TYR A 302 -14.49 0.58 -17.73
N LEU A 303 -13.94 1.65 -17.15
CA LEU A 303 -13.99 2.98 -17.77
C LEU A 303 -13.33 3.01 -19.15
N GLN A 304 -12.20 2.31 -19.33
CA GLN A 304 -11.42 2.42 -20.54
C GLN A 304 -11.76 1.36 -21.60
N ARG A 305 -12.07 0.10 -21.20
CA ARG A 305 -12.34 -0.99 -22.15
C ARG A 305 -13.81 -1.22 -22.44
N VAL A 306 -14.70 -0.97 -21.45
CA VAL A 306 -16.15 -1.13 -21.63
C VAL A 306 -16.78 0.17 -22.10
N LEU A 307 -16.54 1.28 -21.39
CA LEU A 307 -17.11 2.58 -21.74
C LEU A 307 -16.32 3.35 -22.80
N GLY A 308 -15.12 2.88 -23.20
CA GLY A 308 -14.28 3.53 -24.20
C GLY A 308 -13.76 4.91 -23.78
N ILE A 309 -13.77 5.24 -22.48
CA ILE A 309 -13.36 6.54 -21.96
C ILE A 309 -11.85 6.65 -21.97
N GLY A 310 -11.33 7.75 -22.50
CA GLY A 310 -9.90 8.01 -22.53
C GLY A 310 -9.26 8.07 -21.13
N PRO A 311 -7.92 7.89 -21.02
CA PRO A 311 -7.23 7.85 -19.72
C PRO A 311 -7.41 9.11 -18.87
N ALA A 312 -7.39 10.33 -19.47
CA ALA A 312 -7.53 11.57 -18.72
C ALA A 312 -8.93 11.77 -18.14
N PRO A 313 -10.05 11.63 -18.91
CA PRO A 313 -11.39 11.64 -18.34
C PRO A 313 -11.59 10.53 -17.31
N ALA A 314 -11.09 9.30 -17.55
CA ALA A 314 -11.15 8.22 -16.58
C ALA A 314 -10.46 8.61 -15.25
N GLY A 315 -9.29 9.27 -15.32
CA GLY A 315 -8.59 9.80 -14.15
C GLY A 315 -9.42 10.82 -13.36
N VAL A 316 -10.12 11.72 -14.05
CA VAL A 316 -11.04 12.70 -13.42
C VAL A 316 -12.20 12.00 -12.71
N MET A 317 -12.72 10.92 -13.27
CA MET A 317 -13.83 10.15 -12.70
C MET A 317 -13.49 9.47 -11.36
N PHE A 318 -12.21 9.33 -11.01
CA PHE A 318 -11.79 8.85 -9.68
C PHE A 318 -11.74 9.97 -8.62
N LEU A 319 -11.84 11.26 -8.99
CA LEU A 319 -11.80 12.37 -8.03
C LEU A 319 -12.90 12.32 -6.96
N PRO A 320 -14.16 11.98 -7.26
CA PRO A 320 -15.21 11.87 -6.23
C PRO A 320 -14.84 10.85 -5.14
N PHE A 321 -14.28 9.70 -5.53
CA PHE A 321 -13.78 8.72 -4.57
C PHE A 321 -12.68 9.33 -3.68
N ALA A 322 -11.70 9.99 -4.29
CA ALA A 322 -10.58 10.58 -3.57
C ALA A 322 -11.00 11.67 -2.59
N LEU A 323 -11.91 12.57 -3.03
CA LEU A 323 -12.47 13.62 -2.18
C LEU A 323 -13.28 13.03 -1.03
N ALA A 324 -14.07 11.99 -1.31
CA ALA A 324 -14.82 11.28 -0.29
C ALA A 324 -13.90 10.58 0.74
N VAL A 325 -12.76 10.02 0.32
CA VAL A 325 -11.73 9.48 1.24
C VAL A 325 -11.21 10.57 2.18
N VAL A 326 -10.90 11.75 1.66
CA VAL A 326 -10.47 12.89 2.49
C VAL A 326 -11.56 13.28 3.48
N ALA A 327 -12.81 13.43 3.02
CA ALA A 327 -13.93 13.77 3.87
C ALA A 327 -14.18 12.72 4.97
N GLY A 328 -14.14 11.42 4.61
CA GLY A 328 -14.24 10.31 5.55
C GLY A 328 -13.13 10.30 6.59
N SER A 329 -11.88 10.59 6.17
CA SER A 329 -10.74 10.69 7.07
C SER A 329 -10.86 11.84 8.08
N VAL A 330 -11.35 13.00 7.64
CA VAL A 330 -11.66 14.14 8.53
C VAL A 330 -12.77 13.78 9.51
N LEU A 331 -13.81 13.09 9.02
CA LEU A 331 -14.91 12.61 9.86
C LEU A 331 -14.42 11.59 10.89
N ALA A 332 -13.50 10.68 10.50
CA ALA A 332 -12.87 9.72 11.42
C ALA A 332 -12.18 10.40 12.60
N VAL A 333 -11.44 11.50 12.35
CA VAL A 333 -10.79 12.29 13.41
C VAL A 333 -11.84 12.90 14.35
N ARG A 334 -12.90 13.48 13.81
CA ARG A 334 -13.98 14.10 14.63
C ARG A 334 -14.73 13.06 15.46
N LEU A 335 -15.11 11.95 14.85
CA LEU A 335 -15.84 10.88 15.52
C LEU A 335 -14.96 10.06 16.48
N GLY A 336 -13.66 9.98 16.24
CA GLY A 336 -12.70 9.26 17.08
C GLY A 336 -12.62 9.78 18.52
N HIS A 337 -13.06 11.03 18.79
CA HIS A 337 -13.18 11.55 20.15
C HIS A 337 -14.40 10.97 20.92
N ARG A 338 -15.38 10.42 20.20
CA ARG A 338 -16.65 9.93 20.80
C ARG A 338 -16.86 8.43 20.65
N HIS A 339 -16.22 7.80 19.64
CA HIS A 339 -16.45 6.40 19.29
C HIS A 339 -15.15 5.61 19.32
N ALA A 340 -15.26 4.35 19.73
CA ALA A 340 -14.12 3.43 19.71
C ALA A 340 -13.64 3.17 18.27
N PRO A 341 -12.32 2.94 18.05
CA PRO A 341 -11.77 2.62 16.73
C PRO A 341 -12.49 1.46 16.03
N ARG A 342 -12.87 0.43 16.78
CA ARG A 342 -13.65 -0.71 16.27
C ARG A 342 -14.97 -0.29 15.63
N THR A 343 -15.73 0.62 16.26
CA THR A 343 -17.02 1.11 15.71
C THR A 343 -16.81 1.81 14.38
N LEU A 344 -15.75 2.63 14.27
CA LEU A 344 -15.41 3.33 13.04
C LEU A 344 -14.95 2.38 11.93
N LEU A 345 -14.20 1.33 12.27
CA LEU A 345 -13.81 0.29 11.31
C LEU A 345 -15.02 -0.51 10.80
N VAL A 346 -15.96 -0.83 11.66
CA VAL A 346 -17.21 -1.51 11.26
C VAL A 346 -18.06 -0.60 10.37
N ALA A 347 -18.33 0.63 10.78
CA ALA A 347 -19.14 1.57 10.01
C ALA A 347 -18.49 1.90 8.66
N GLY A 348 -17.20 2.21 8.65
CA GLY A 348 -16.47 2.51 7.44
C GLY A 348 -16.35 1.31 6.51
N GLY A 349 -16.09 0.12 7.06
CA GLY A 349 -16.06 -1.13 6.31
C GLY A 349 -17.39 -1.47 5.65
N LEU A 350 -18.51 -1.30 6.36
CA LEU A 350 -19.86 -1.48 5.80
C LEU A 350 -20.15 -0.47 4.69
N LEU A 351 -19.83 0.81 4.89
CA LEU A 351 -20.01 1.83 3.85
C LEU A 351 -19.19 1.51 2.60
N THR A 352 -17.92 1.10 2.77
CA THR A 352 -17.07 0.74 1.64
C THR A 352 -17.61 -0.51 0.92
N ALA A 353 -18.05 -1.51 1.68
CA ALA A 353 -18.66 -2.72 1.12
C ALA A 353 -19.96 -2.39 0.34
N THR A 354 -20.81 -1.52 0.87
CA THR A 354 -22.02 -1.05 0.19
C THR A 354 -21.69 -0.33 -1.12
N GLY A 355 -20.69 0.55 -1.12
CA GLY A 355 -20.25 1.23 -2.34
C GLY A 355 -19.70 0.24 -3.38
N PHE A 356 -18.95 -0.78 -2.96
CA PHE A 356 -18.44 -1.80 -3.90
C PHE A 356 -19.52 -2.76 -4.37
N ALA A 357 -20.49 -3.11 -3.54
CA ALA A 357 -21.68 -3.86 -3.97
C ALA A 357 -22.50 -3.06 -5.01
N TRP A 358 -22.60 -1.74 -4.81
CA TRP A 358 -23.26 -0.87 -5.79
C TRP A 358 -22.48 -0.80 -7.10
N PHE A 359 -21.15 -0.73 -7.07
CA PHE A 359 -20.32 -0.90 -8.27
C PHE A 359 -20.53 -2.24 -8.98
N GLY A 360 -21.00 -3.28 -8.31
CA GLY A 360 -21.41 -4.54 -8.92
C GLY A 360 -22.61 -4.44 -9.86
N LEU A 361 -23.30 -3.29 -9.90
CA LEU A 361 -24.44 -3.01 -10.77
C LEU A 361 -24.09 -2.19 -12.03
N ILE A 362 -22.78 -2.05 -12.36
CA ILE A 362 -22.32 -1.34 -13.56
C ILE A 362 -22.89 -1.98 -14.84
N SER A 363 -23.13 -1.14 -15.83
CA SER A 363 -23.74 -1.55 -17.10
C SER A 363 -22.81 -1.26 -18.30
N PRO A 364 -22.85 -2.06 -19.37
CA PRO A 364 -22.12 -1.76 -20.60
C PRO A 364 -22.53 -0.41 -21.24
N ASP A 365 -23.82 -0.06 -21.11
CA ASP A 365 -24.41 1.21 -21.58
C ASP A 365 -24.44 2.27 -20.51
N GLY A 366 -23.71 2.07 -19.42
CA GLY A 366 -23.69 2.92 -18.26
C GLY A 366 -22.93 4.24 -18.46
N GLY A 367 -22.89 5.03 -17.41
CA GLY A 367 -22.21 6.31 -17.45
C GLY A 367 -21.72 6.76 -16.08
N PHE A 368 -20.91 7.83 -16.10
CA PHE A 368 -20.29 8.35 -14.88
C PHE A 368 -21.31 8.65 -13.77
N ALA A 369 -22.40 9.36 -14.10
CA ALA A 369 -23.38 9.79 -13.12
C ALA A 369 -24.19 8.62 -12.54
N ALA A 370 -24.52 7.63 -13.36
CA ALA A 370 -25.35 6.48 -12.98
C ALA A 370 -24.54 5.42 -12.21
N ASP A 371 -23.36 5.04 -12.74
CA ASP A 371 -22.67 3.84 -12.29
C ASP A 371 -21.43 4.14 -11.44
N VAL A 372 -20.85 5.36 -11.53
CA VAL A 372 -19.55 5.64 -10.92
C VAL A 372 -19.64 6.64 -9.76
N LEU A 373 -20.39 7.74 -9.92
CA LEU A 373 -20.37 8.85 -8.97
C LEU A 373 -20.89 8.46 -7.59
N GLY A 374 -22.07 7.88 -7.52
CA GLY A 374 -22.72 7.48 -6.26
C GLY A 374 -21.89 6.45 -5.48
N PRO A 375 -21.59 5.30 -6.09
CA PRO A 375 -20.75 4.27 -5.46
C PRO A 375 -19.37 4.80 -5.03
N SER A 376 -18.73 5.67 -5.82
CA SER A 376 -17.44 6.30 -5.49
C SER A 376 -17.49 7.10 -4.20
N ILE A 377 -18.54 7.91 -4.03
CA ILE A 377 -18.69 8.75 -2.82
C ILE A 377 -18.90 7.86 -1.59
N VAL A 378 -19.77 6.86 -1.69
CA VAL A 378 -20.08 5.96 -0.57
C VAL A 378 -18.84 5.12 -0.18
N ALA A 379 -18.21 4.48 -1.17
CA ALA A 379 -17.01 3.67 -0.94
C ALA A 379 -15.84 4.50 -0.40
N GLY A 380 -15.61 5.67 -0.99
CA GLY A 380 -14.52 6.57 -0.59
C GLY A 380 -14.70 7.09 0.84
N ALA A 381 -15.90 7.53 1.20
CA ALA A 381 -16.20 8.01 2.57
C ALA A 381 -16.00 6.90 3.60
N GLY A 382 -16.46 5.67 3.31
CA GLY A 382 -16.25 4.50 4.16
C GLY A 382 -14.77 4.15 4.33
N PHE A 383 -14.02 4.10 3.24
CA PHE A 383 -12.59 3.81 3.27
C PHE A 383 -11.81 4.87 4.07
N GLY A 384 -12.11 6.16 3.82
CA GLY A 384 -11.51 7.26 4.59
C GLY A 384 -11.76 7.15 6.09
N LEU A 385 -12.97 6.72 6.47
CA LEU A 385 -13.36 6.52 7.87
C LEU A 385 -12.51 5.42 8.56
N CYS A 386 -11.97 4.45 7.81
CA CYS A 386 -11.17 3.35 8.34
C CYS A 386 -9.68 3.68 8.52
N LEU A 387 -9.12 4.62 7.75
CA LEU A 387 -7.65 4.83 7.64
C LEU A 387 -6.97 5.13 8.99
N GLY A 388 -7.49 6.09 9.74
CA GLY A 388 -6.95 6.44 11.06
C GLY A 388 -7.16 5.34 12.10
N PRO A 389 -8.41 4.86 12.28
CA PRO A 389 -8.74 3.82 13.23
C PRO A 389 -7.95 2.51 13.03
N VAL A 390 -7.65 2.07 11.82
CA VAL A 390 -6.88 0.83 11.61
C VAL A 390 -5.44 0.96 12.10
N VAL A 391 -4.80 2.12 11.87
CA VAL A 391 -3.45 2.38 12.35
C VAL A 391 -3.42 2.46 13.88
N SER A 392 -4.38 3.17 14.49
CA SER A 392 -4.47 3.28 15.95
C SER A 392 -4.72 1.92 16.61
N THR A 393 -5.53 1.05 15.98
CA THR A 393 -5.79 -0.31 16.46
C THR A 393 -4.55 -1.20 16.34
N ALA A 394 -3.82 -1.12 15.22
CA ALA A 394 -2.62 -1.91 14.98
C ALA A 394 -1.47 -1.56 15.95
N THR A 395 -1.47 -0.36 16.51
CA THR A 395 -0.45 0.09 17.46
C THR A 395 -0.92 0.10 18.92
N ALA A 396 -2.16 -0.34 19.18
CA ALA A 396 -2.74 -0.36 20.52
C ALA A 396 -2.09 -1.45 21.40
N GLY A 397 -1.61 -1.06 22.57
CA GLY A 397 -0.95 -1.96 23.52
C GLY A 397 0.43 -2.44 23.06
N VAL A 398 1.03 -1.80 22.06
CA VAL A 398 2.38 -2.08 21.59
C VAL A 398 3.35 -1.10 22.26
N ALA A 399 4.49 -1.61 22.74
CA ALA A 399 5.52 -0.78 23.35
C ALA A 399 6.04 0.29 22.36
N SER A 400 6.39 1.47 22.86
CA SER A 400 6.77 2.62 22.00
C SER A 400 7.95 2.34 21.06
N HIS A 401 8.89 1.47 21.45
CA HIS A 401 10.02 1.04 20.63
C HIS A 401 9.62 0.01 19.55
N GLU A 402 8.45 -0.65 19.66
CA GLU A 402 7.92 -1.63 18.68
C GLU A 402 6.84 -1.05 17.76
N THR A 403 6.40 0.20 17.98
CA THR A 403 5.34 0.84 17.20
C THR A 403 5.70 0.92 15.70
N GLY A 404 6.99 1.09 15.38
CA GLY A 404 7.49 1.08 14.01
C GLY A 404 7.32 -0.30 13.35
N VAL A 405 7.62 -1.38 14.07
CA VAL A 405 7.44 -2.76 13.60
C VAL A 405 5.95 -3.07 13.37
N ALA A 406 5.09 -2.69 14.32
CA ALA A 406 3.63 -2.89 14.18
C ALA A 406 3.05 -2.13 12.98
N SER A 407 3.51 -0.90 12.74
CA SER A 407 3.10 -0.11 11.57
C SER A 407 3.65 -0.69 10.26
N GLY A 408 4.87 -1.19 10.25
CA GLY A 408 5.48 -1.91 9.14
C GLY A 408 4.69 -3.18 8.80
N LEU A 409 4.32 -3.97 9.80
CA LEU A 409 3.50 -5.16 9.66
C LEU A 409 2.12 -4.84 9.05
N LEU A 410 1.49 -3.76 9.50
CA LEU A 410 0.21 -3.29 8.95
C LEU A 410 0.32 -2.94 7.47
N ASN A 411 1.38 -2.23 7.06
CA ASN A 411 1.64 -1.93 5.66
C ASN A 411 1.94 -3.21 4.85
N SER A 412 2.72 -4.14 5.39
CA SER A 412 2.99 -5.44 4.75
C SER A 412 1.70 -6.22 4.52
N SER A 413 0.83 -6.31 5.53
CA SER A 413 -0.47 -6.98 5.41
C SER A 413 -1.32 -6.39 4.29
N ARG A 414 -1.35 -5.06 4.15
CA ARG A 414 -2.06 -4.38 3.07
C ARG A 414 -1.50 -4.73 1.69
N GLN A 415 -0.16 -4.72 1.54
CA GLN A 415 0.49 -5.00 0.26
C GLN A 415 0.36 -6.48 -0.15
N ILE A 416 0.49 -7.37 0.82
CA ILE A 416 0.25 -8.80 0.64
C ILE A 416 -1.20 -9.03 0.19
N GLY A 417 -2.15 -8.41 0.91
CA GLY A 417 -3.55 -8.45 0.54
C GLY A 417 -3.79 -7.93 -0.88
N ALA A 418 -3.22 -6.78 -1.24
CA ALA A 418 -3.34 -6.20 -2.57
C ALA A 418 -2.85 -7.15 -3.67
N SER A 419 -1.69 -7.80 -3.48
CA SER A 419 -1.15 -8.75 -4.45
C SER A 419 -2.00 -10.01 -4.58
N LEU A 420 -2.37 -10.62 -3.45
CA LEU A 420 -3.18 -11.84 -3.45
C LEU A 420 -4.61 -11.58 -3.94
N GLY A 421 -5.19 -10.45 -3.51
CA GLY A 421 -6.53 -10.06 -3.93
C GLY A 421 -6.61 -9.83 -5.43
N LEU A 422 -5.71 -9.02 -5.98
CA LEU A 422 -5.68 -8.76 -7.41
C LEU A 422 -5.50 -10.04 -8.21
N ALA A 423 -4.60 -10.94 -7.80
CA ALA A 423 -4.39 -12.23 -8.47
C ALA A 423 -5.65 -13.11 -8.40
N ALA A 424 -6.23 -13.30 -7.19
CA ALA A 424 -7.38 -14.18 -7.02
C ALA A 424 -8.66 -13.62 -7.68
N LEU A 425 -8.94 -12.32 -7.46
CA LEU A 425 -10.14 -11.71 -8.00
C LEU A 425 -10.00 -11.44 -9.51
N GLY A 426 -8.79 -11.12 -9.98
CA GLY A 426 -8.48 -11.00 -11.41
C GLY A 426 -8.75 -12.31 -12.15
N THR A 427 -8.26 -13.43 -11.61
CA THR A 427 -8.54 -14.77 -12.14
C THR A 427 -10.04 -15.08 -12.14
N ALA A 428 -10.75 -14.79 -11.04
CA ALA A 428 -12.19 -15.03 -10.94
C ALA A 428 -12.99 -14.20 -11.96
N ALA A 429 -12.64 -12.92 -12.13
CA ALA A 429 -13.24 -12.03 -13.12
C ALA A 429 -12.97 -12.52 -14.55
N HIS A 430 -11.73 -12.93 -14.85
CA HIS A 430 -11.36 -13.47 -16.16
C HIS A 430 -12.15 -14.75 -16.50
N HIS A 431 -12.28 -15.68 -15.56
CA HIS A 431 -13.12 -16.87 -15.77
C HIS A 431 -14.59 -16.51 -16.02
N ARG A 432 -15.10 -15.46 -15.38
CA ARG A 432 -16.47 -14.99 -15.62
C ARG A 432 -16.64 -14.34 -16.99
N THR A 433 -15.63 -13.60 -17.48
CA THR A 433 -15.60 -13.00 -18.82
C THR A 433 -15.62 -14.07 -19.92
N GLY A 434 -14.94 -15.19 -19.71
CA GLY A 434 -14.86 -16.28 -20.69
C GLY A 434 -13.89 -16.00 -21.85
N ALA A 435 -13.95 -16.83 -22.89
CA ALA A 435 -12.99 -16.80 -24.00
C ALA A 435 -13.21 -15.66 -25.02
N HIS A 436 -14.41 -15.06 -25.06
CA HIS A 436 -14.76 -13.98 -25.98
C HIS A 436 -14.95 -12.68 -25.21
N ALA A 437 -13.97 -11.80 -25.33
CA ALA A 437 -13.96 -10.50 -24.63
C ALA A 437 -14.76 -9.45 -25.42
N THR A 438 -16.10 -9.45 -25.24
CA THR A 438 -16.96 -8.34 -25.68
C THR A 438 -17.15 -7.33 -24.55
N PRO A 439 -17.62 -6.08 -24.83
CA PRO A 439 -17.93 -5.12 -23.77
C PRO A 439 -18.88 -5.69 -22.71
N GLU A 440 -19.87 -6.48 -23.09
CA GLU A 440 -20.84 -7.11 -22.19
C GLU A 440 -20.17 -8.15 -21.28
N THR A 441 -19.38 -9.06 -21.84
CA THR A 441 -18.71 -10.10 -21.06
C THR A 441 -17.60 -9.55 -20.18
N LEU A 442 -16.90 -8.50 -20.61
CA LEU A 442 -15.94 -7.76 -19.78
C LEU A 442 -16.65 -7.08 -18.62
N ASN A 443 -17.80 -6.42 -18.88
CA ASN A 443 -18.62 -5.82 -17.85
C ASN A 443 -19.03 -6.83 -16.78
N ASP A 444 -19.55 -7.99 -17.20
CA ASP A 444 -19.97 -9.06 -16.29
C ASP A 444 -18.81 -9.56 -15.42
N GLY A 445 -17.63 -9.70 -16.02
CA GLY A 445 -16.41 -10.08 -15.30
C GLY A 445 -16.00 -9.03 -14.25
N TYR A 446 -15.99 -7.77 -14.63
CA TYR A 446 -15.59 -6.68 -13.71
C TYR A 446 -16.63 -6.42 -12.62
N ALA A 447 -17.95 -6.46 -12.96
CA ALA A 447 -19.04 -6.37 -11.98
C ALA A 447 -18.93 -7.48 -10.94
N PHE A 448 -18.72 -8.73 -11.38
CA PHE A 448 -18.49 -9.87 -10.49
C PHE A 448 -17.27 -9.67 -9.59
N GLY A 449 -16.15 -9.20 -10.15
CA GLY A 449 -14.95 -8.87 -9.38
C GLY A 449 -15.20 -7.82 -8.31
N LEU A 450 -16.01 -6.79 -8.60
CA LEU A 450 -16.37 -5.73 -7.65
C LEU A 450 -17.31 -6.25 -6.54
N VAL A 451 -18.23 -7.17 -6.84
CA VAL A 451 -19.03 -7.87 -5.82
C VAL A 451 -18.13 -8.71 -4.89
N LEU A 452 -17.13 -9.41 -5.45
CA LEU A 452 -16.14 -10.13 -4.62
C LEU A 452 -15.32 -9.18 -3.75
N CYS A 453 -14.98 -7.98 -4.23
CA CYS A 453 -14.35 -6.95 -3.38
C CYS A 453 -15.26 -6.56 -2.20
N ALA A 454 -16.57 -6.40 -2.43
CA ALA A 454 -17.54 -6.14 -1.36
C ALA A 454 -17.59 -7.28 -0.34
N THR A 455 -17.55 -8.55 -0.78
CA THR A 455 -17.53 -9.71 0.15
C THR A 455 -16.27 -9.75 1.01
N LEU A 456 -15.10 -9.39 0.46
CA LEU A 456 -13.86 -9.26 1.24
C LEU A 456 -13.96 -8.17 2.30
N LEU A 457 -14.61 -7.04 1.98
CA LEU A 457 -14.83 -5.97 2.95
C LEU A 457 -15.83 -6.38 4.05
N LEU A 458 -16.86 -7.17 3.72
CA LEU A 458 -17.74 -7.76 4.74
C LEU A 458 -16.99 -8.73 5.63
N ALA A 459 -16.05 -9.53 5.08
CA ALA A 459 -15.16 -10.37 5.87
C ALA A 459 -14.26 -9.52 6.80
N ALA A 460 -13.74 -8.38 6.32
CA ALA A 460 -13.01 -7.44 7.16
C ALA A 460 -13.88 -6.90 8.31
N VAL A 461 -15.14 -6.54 8.04
CA VAL A 461 -16.10 -6.12 9.08
C VAL A 461 -16.34 -7.23 10.09
N LEU A 462 -16.48 -8.48 9.65
CA LEU A 462 -16.63 -9.63 10.53
C LEU A 462 -15.40 -9.81 11.44
N ILE A 463 -14.19 -9.66 10.90
CA ILE A 463 -12.95 -9.65 11.70
C ILE A 463 -12.98 -8.52 12.74
N ALA A 464 -13.42 -7.32 12.36
CA ALA A 464 -13.54 -6.21 13.30
C ALA A 464 -14.54 -6.50 14.42
N LEU A 465 -15.64 -7.19 14.11
CA LEU A 465 -16.68 -7.57 15.08
C LEU A 465 -16.27 -8.71 16.01
N THR A 466 -15.48 -9.66 15.56
CA THR A 466 -15.15 -10.88 16.31
C THR A 466 -13.81 -10.81 17.01
N VAL A 467 -12.80 -10.23 16.37
CA VAL A 467 -11.41 -10.25 16.85
C VAL A 467 -11.04 -8.98 17.62
N LEU A 468 -11.48 -7.79 17.15
CA LEU A 468 -11.10 -6.54 17.78
C LEU A 468 -11.81 -6.32 19.13
N PRO A 469 -11.10 -5.87 20.17
CA PRO A 469 -11.68 -5.63 21.48
C PRO A 469 -12.77 -4.54 21.44
N ARG A 470 -13.81 -4.70 22.22
CA ARG A 470 -14.96 -3.76 22.28
C ARG A 470 -14.64 -2.44 22.93
N ARG A 471 -13.65 -2.37 23.81
CA ARG A 471 -13.11 -1.17 24.46
C ARG A 471 -11.59 -1.27 24.47
N ASN A 472 -10.90 -0.18 24.12
CA ASN A 472 -9.53 -0.01 24.56
C ASN A 472 -9.61 0.28 26.08
N GLY A 473 -9.53 -0.75 26.90
CA GLY A 473 -9.31 -0.57 28.33
C GLY A 473 -7.98 0.18 28.53
N PRO A 474 -7.83 0.95 29.63
CA PRO A 474 -6.53 1.45 30.01
C PRO A 474 -5.60 0.22 30.17
N PRO A 475 -4.29 0.36 29.90
CA PRO A 475 -3.36 -0.73 30.14
C PRO A 475 -3.50 -1.15 31.60
N ALA A 476 -3.68 -2.43 31.83
CA ALA A 476 -3.56 -3.01 33.17
C ALA A 476 -2.16 -2.64 33.65
N GLY A 477 -2.11 -1.87 34.74
CA GLY A 477 -0.93 -1.28 35.33
C GLY A 477 0.14 -2.30 35.79
#